data_703169fedebb428a24cf53b1dc5f4fc5
#
_entry.id   703169fedebb428a24cf53b1dc5f4fc5
#
_cell.length_a   1.000
_cell.length_b   1.000
_cell.length_c   1.000
_cell.angle_alpha   90.00
_cell.angle_beta   90.00
_cell.angle_gamma   90.00
#
_symmetry.space_group_name_H-M   'P 1'
#
loop_
_entity.id
_entity.type
_entity.pdbx_description
1 polymer ?
#
loop_
_entity_poly.entity_id
_entity_poly.type
_entity_poly.pdbx_seq_one_letter_code
_entity_poly.pdbx_strand_id
1 'polypeptide(L)'
;MTNDFFDRADQFNLCVLCGMLGSMDLKELEKLLTAYKSGQLDTSTALDRIKNLHFEDIGFARVDHARALRQGFPEVVFGGGKTRAQVVGIVEKLAQRSPNIIVTRTDEGTYGEIRNVVTDAEWHDSARLVRIRRDKTNQGVGSIAVVTAGTSDIPIAEEAALTAETMGNVVDRIWDAGVAGIHRVLSERSLLQRSRVVIVAAGMEGALPSVVGGLVGVPVVAVPTSIGYGASFGGVAALLGMLNSCASNVTVVNIDNGFGAGFVASLINRRWTVPVE
;
A
#
# COMPACT_ATOMS: atom_id res chain seq x y z
N MET A 1 -22.64 -17.10 -48.18
CA MET A 1 -23.20 -16.86 -46.83
C MET A 1 -22.66 -17.93 -45.90
N THR A 2 -21.39 -17.89 -45.53
CA THR A 2 -20.75 -18.82 -44.56
C THR A 2 -19.41 -18.28 -44.13
N ASN A 3 -19.38 -17.18 -43.41
CA ASN A 3 -18.13 -16.74 -42.69
C ASN A 3 -18.40 -15.91 -41.44
N ASP A 4 -19.66 -15.54 -41.12
CA ASP A 4 -19.94 -14.65 -39.97
C ASP A 4 -20.18 -15.39 -38.64
N PHE A 5 -20.21 -16.71 -38.62
CA PHE A 5 -20.51 -17.48 -37.40
C PHE A 5 -19.25 -17.82 -36.59
N PHE A 6 -18.09 -17.91 -37.22
CA PHE A 6 -16.83 -18.20 -36.53
C PHE A 6 -16.25 -16.95 -35.82
N ASP A 7 -16.47 -15.76 -36.39
CA ASP A 7 -15.95 -14.51 -35.85
C ASP A 7 -16.63 -14.08 -34.53
N ARG A 8 -17.91 -14.42 -34.34
CA ARG A 8 -18.63 -14.12 -33.08
C ARG A 8 -18.31 -15.08 -31.94
N ALA A 9 -17.97 -16.33 -32.23
CA ALA A 9 -17.55 -17.30 -31.21
C ALA A 9 -16.16 -16.98 -30.66
N ASP A 10 -15.25 -16.48 -31.50
CA ASP A 10 -13.93 -16.09 -31.11
C ASP A 10 -13.94 -14.77 -30.29
N GLN A 11 -14.78 -13.79 -30.64
CA GLN A 11 -14.97 -12.58 -29.86
C GLN A 11 -15.63 -12.86 -28.48
N PHE A 12 -16.58 -13.80 -28.41
CA PHE A 12 -17.20 -14.17 -27.14
C PHE A 12 -16.23 -14.94 -26.21
N ASN A 13 -15.42 -15.82 -26.80
CA ASN A 13 -14.35 -16.51 -26.06
C ASN A 13 -13.24 -15.55 -25.65
N LEU A 14 -12.87 -14.56 -26.47
CA LEU A 14 -11.91 -13.52 -26.10
C LEU A 14 -12.44 -12.64 -24.95
N CYS A 15 -13.74 -12.31 -24.95
CA CYS A 15 -14.35 -11.47 -23.90
C CYS A 15 -14.47 -12.21 -22.55
N VAL A 16 -14.78 -13.52 -22.58
CA VAL A 16 -14.77 -14.37 -21.37
C VAL A 16 -13.34 -14.61 -20.89
N LEU A 17 -12.39 -14.84 -21.78
CA LEU A 17 -10.97 -14.89 -21.46
C LEU A 17 -10.47 -13.52 -20.96
N CYS A 18 -10.85 -12.39 -21.56
CA CYS A 18 -10.52 -11.06 -21.04
C CYS A 18 -11.13 -10.80 -19.66
N GLY A 19 -12.36 -11.24 -19.39
CA GLY A 19 -12.98 -11.15 -18.06
C GLY A 19 -12.28 -12.03 -17.01
N MET A 20 -11.77 -13.19 -17.39
CA MET A 20 -10.96 -14.09 -16.57
C MET A 20 -9.48 -13.65 -16.52
N LEU A 21 -8.97 -12.99 -17.56
CA LEU A 21 -7.60 -12.51 -17.70
C LEU A 21 -7.39 -11.07 -17.19
N GLY A 22 -8.44 -10.40 -16.72
CA GLY A 22 -8.45 -8.99 -16.33
C GLY A 22 -7.43 -8.56 -15.26
N SER A 23 -6.46 -9.39 -14.93
CA SER A 23 -5.36 -9.09 -14.00
C SER A 23 -4.08 -9.86 -14.30
N MET A 24 -3.92 -10.41 -15.50
CA MET A 24 -2.73 -11.17 -15.91
C MET A 24 -1.66 -10.20 -16.42
N ASP A 25 -0.40 -10.34 -16.00
CA ASP A 25 0.70 -9.60 -16.63
C ASP A 25 0.84 -10.07 -18.09
N LEU A 26 0.31 -9.29 -18.99
CA LEU A 26 0.34 -9.59 -20.42
C LEU A 26 1.78 -9.83 -20.91
N LYS A 27 2.76 -9.14 -20.37
CA LYS A 27 4.18 -9.32 -20.71
C LYS A 27 4.72 -10.67 -20.22
N GLU A 28 4.27 -11.10 -19.05
CA GLU A 28 4.68 -12.40 -18.49
C GLU A 28 3.97 -13.55 -19.21
N LEU A 29 2.71 -13.38 -19.54
CA LEU A 29 1.97 -14.31 -20.39
C LEU A 29 2.59 -14.42 -21.80
N GLU A 30 2.93 -13.30 -22.42
CA GLU A 30 3.59 -13.26 -23.73
C GLU A 30 4.95 -13.98 -23.72
N LYS A 31 5.76 -13.76 -22.67
CA LYS A 31 7.03 -14.49 -22.46
C LYS A 31 6.79 -16.00 -22.33
N LEU A 32 5.79 -16.39 -21.56
CA LEU A 32 5.43 -17.79 -21.32
C LEU A 32 4.96 -18.47 -22.59
N LEU A 33 4.07 -17.83 -23.35
CA LEU A 33 3.59 -18.32 -24.64
C LEU A 33 4.72 -18.40 -25.69
N THR A 34 5.65 -17.44 -25.67
CA THR A 34 6.82 -17.45 -26.56
C THR A 34 7.75 -18.60 -26.21
N ALA A 35 8.01 -18.84 -24.93
CA ALA A 35 8.83 -19.96 -24.47
C ALA A 35 8.18 -21.32 -24.76
N TYR A 36 6.86 -21.43 -24.63
CA TYR A 36 6.10 -22.62 -25.05
C TYR A 36 6.19 -22.85 -26.56
N LYS A 37 5.95 -21.81 -27.36
CA LYS A 37 6.01 -21.87 -28.83
C LYS A 37 7.41 -22.24 -29.34
N SER A 38 8.48 -21.80 -28.65
CA SER A 38 9.88 -22.15 -28.99
C SER A 38 10.32 -23.53 -28.52
N GLY A 39 9.46 -24.29 -27.82
CA GLY A 39 9.79 -25.61 -27.30
C GLY A 39 10.66 -25.61 -26.04
N GLN A 40 10.92 -24.43 -25.45
CA GLN A 40 11.65 -24.29 -24.18
C GLN A 40 10.84 -24.74 -22.97
N LEU A 41 9.51 -24.81 -23.10
CA LEU A 41 8.59 -25.27 -22.07
C LEU A 41 7.69 -26.37 -22.64
N ASP A 42 7.52 -27.45 -21.87
CA ASP A 42 6.50 -28.46 -22.16
C ASP A 42 5.11 -27.98 -21.74
N THR A 43 4.07 -28.67 -22.23
CA THR A 43 2.68 -28.29 -21.99
C THR A 43 2.30 -28.33 -20.51
N SER A 44 2.79 -29.30 -19.73
CA SER A 44 2.47 -29.45 -18.31
C SER A 44 3.03 -28.28 -17.51
N THR A 45 4.29 -27.94 -17.75
CA THR A 45 4.97 -26.80 -17.11
C THR A 45 4.32 -25.45 -17.50
N ALA A 46 3.91 -25.31 -18.78
CA ALA A 46 3.22 -24.11 -19.23
C ALA A 46 1.86 -23.93 -18.51
N LEU A 47 1.06 -25.00 -18.40
CA LEU A 47 -0.22 -24.99 -17.70
C LEU A 47 -0.06 -24.70 -16.19
N ASP A 48 0.94 -25.28 -15.53
CA ASP A 48 1.20 -25.01 -14.11
C ASP A 48 1.62 -23.55 -13.87
N ARG A 49 2.43 -22.99 -14.75
CA ARG A 49 2.78 -21.55 -14.69
C ARG A 49 1.58 -20.67 -14.92
N ILE A 50 0.68 -20.98 -15.86
CA ILE A 50 -0.57 -20.24 -16.10
C ILE A 50 -1.49 -20.29 -14.87
N LYS A 51 -1.66 -21.46 -14.25
CA LYS A 51 -2.47 -21.61 -13.02
C LYS A 51 -1.93 -20.74 -11.87
N ASN A 52 -0.61 -20.63 -11.75
CA ASN A 52 0.06 -19.88 -10.67
C ASN A 52 0.32 -18.40 -11.00
N LEU A 53 -0.14 -17.91 -12.16
CA LEU A 53 0.00 -16.49 -12.52
C LEU A 53 -0.82 -15.55 -11.61
N HIS A 54 -1.95 -16.01 -11.08
CA HIS A 54 -2.82 -15.20 -10.23
C HIS A 54 -2.47 -15.29 -8.75
N PHE A 55 -2.28 -16.49 -8.26
CA PHE A 55 -1.87 -16.76 -6.87
C PHE A 55 -1.08 -18.07 -6.80
N GLU A 56 -0.22 -18.16 -5.81
CA GLU A 56 0.53 -19.37 -5.47
C GLU A 56 0.00 -19.92 -4.14
N ASP A 57 -0.49 -21.18 -4.15
CA ASP A 57 -0.92 -21.84 -2.94
C ASP A 57 0.28 -22.52 -2.28
N ILE A 58 0.63 -22.07 -1.08
CA ILE A 58 1.73 -22.61 -0.26
C ILE A 58 1.23 -23.44 0.93
N GLY A 59 -0.03 -23.91 0.85
CA GLY A 59 -0.70 -24.77 1.81
C GLY A 59 -1.40 -23.98 2.93
N PHE A 60 -0.70 -23.09 3.61
CA PHE A 60 -1.24 -22.25 4.69
C PHE A 60 -1.62 -20.82 4.22
N ALA A 61 -1.24 -20.42 3.01
CA ALA A 61 -1.57 -19.12 2.43
C ALA A 61 -1.66 -19.22 0.90
N ARG A 62 -2.42 -18.29 0.31
CA ARG A 62 -2.48 -18.08 -1.13
C ARG A 62 -1.87 -16.72 -1.44
N VAL A 63 -0.65 -16.72 -1.99
CA VAL A 63 0.11 -15.50 -2.29
C VAL A 63 -0.38 -14.89 -3.60
N ASP A 64 -0.91 -13.66 -3.55
CA ASP A 64 -1.50 -12.95 -4.70
C ASP A 64 -0.44 -12.23 -5.52
N HIS A 65 0.12 -12.88 -6.51
CA HIS A 65 1.13 -12.29 -7.40
C HIS A 65 0.54 -11.27 -8.40
N ALA A 66 -0.76 -11.33 -8.68
CA ALA A 66 -1.43 -10.43 -9.61
C ALA A 66 -1.91 -9.12 -8.98
N ARG A 67 -1.69 -8.92 -7.67
CA ARG A 67 -2.16 -7.72 -6.96
C ARG A 67 -1.53 -6.43 -7.49
N ALA A 68 -0.25 -6.46 -7.84
CA ALA A 68 0.47 -5.31 -8.41
C ALA A 68 -0.20 -4.79 -9.70
N LEU A 69 -0.72 -5.68 -10.53
CA LEU A 69 -1.41 -5.32 -11.77
C LEU A 69 -2.76 -4.67 -11.52
N ARG A 70 -3.53 -5.19 -10.55
CA ARG A 70 -4.86 -4.66 -10.22
C ARG A 70 -4.81 -3.37 -9.42
N GLN A 71 -3.86 -3.27 -8.49
CA GLN A 71 -3.80 -2.19 -7.50
C GLN A 71 -2.55 -1.30 -7.64
N GLY A 72 -1.62 -1.66 -8.55
CA GLY A 72 -0.39 -0.92 -8.78
C GLY A 72 0.67 -1.07 -7.69
N PHE A 73 0.45 -1.98 -6.74
CA PHE A 73 1.40 -2.35 -5.70
C PHE A 73 1.26 -3.83 -5.34
N PRO A 74 2.37 -4.54 -5.05
CA PRO A 74 2.35 -5.97 -4.70
C PRO A 74 1.57 -6.25 -3.42
N GLU A 75 1.37 -7.52 -3.12
CA GLU A 75 0.77 -7.95 -1.88
C GLU A 75 1.59 -7.48 -0.68
N VAL A 76 0.89 -7.06 0.39
CA VAL A 76 1.48 -6.63 1.65
C VAL A 76 1.19 -7.69 2.72
N VAL A 77 2.21 -8.05 3.46
CA VAL A 77 2.10 -9.05 4.51
C VAL A 77 1.70 -8.39 5.82
N PHE A 78 0.51 -8.69 6.31
CA PHE A 78 0.11 -8.33 7.67
C PHE A 78 0.68 -9.37 8.64
N GLY A 79 1.68 -8.99 9.44
CA GLY A 79 2.37 -9.89 10.38
C GLY A 79 1.56 -10.25 11.62
N GLY A 80 0.61 -9.37 12.03
CA GLY A 80 -0.23 -9.62 13.21
C GLY A 80 -1.02 -10.92 13.12
N GLY A 81 -0.89 -11.76 14.15
CA GLY A 81 -1.60 -13.04 14.22
C GLY A 81 -1.00 -14.19 13.38
N LYS A 82 0.07 -13.94 12.62
CA LYS A 82 0.80 -14.97 11.89
C LYS A 82 2.01 -15.46 12.71
N THR A 83 2.37 -16.73 12.52
CA THR A 83 3.66 -17.24 13.03
C THR A 83 4.81 -16.69 12.19
N ARG A 84 6.02 -16.62 12.75
CA ARG A 84 7.22 -16.19 12.02
C ARG A 84 7.43 -17.02 10.75
N ALA A 85 7.34 -18.34 10.84
CA ALA A 85 7.48 -19.22 9.69
C ALA A 85 6.48 -18.92 8.57
N GLN A 86 5.23 -18.56 8.91
CA GLN A 86 4.23 -18.15 7.92
C GLN A 86 4.62 -16.84 7.24
N VAL A 87 5.07 -15.85 8.01
CA VAL A 87 5.51 -14.55 7.44
C VAL A 87 6.71 -14.76 6.52
N VAL A 88 7.73 -15.48 6.97
CA VAL A 88 8.96 -15.77 6.19
C VAL A 88 8.60 -16.50 4.89
N GLY A 89 7.78 -17.55 4.94
CA GLY A 89 7.38 -18.30 3.75
C GLY A 89 6.62 -17.46 2.72
N ILE A 90 5.74 -16.54 3.16
CA ILE A 90 5.05 -15.62 2.26
C ILE A 90 6.05 -14.61 1.64
N VAL A 91 6.93 -14.02 2.46
CA VAL A 91 7.93 -13.04 1.99
C VAL A 91 8.90 -13.69 1.00
N GLU A 92 9.36 -14.91 1.24
CA GLU A 92 10.22 -15.65 0.32
C GLU A 92 9.59 -15.82 -1.06
N LYS A 93 8.29 -16.16 -1.12
CA LYS A 93 7.55 -16.28 -2.38
C LYS A 93 7.34 -14.96 -3.08
N LEU A 94 6.96 -13.93 -2.32
CA LEU A 94 6.82 -12.57 -2.87
C LEU A 94 8.15 -12.04 -3.42
N ALA A 95 9.27 -12.27 -2.74
CA ALA A 95 10.58 -11.77 -3.11
C ALA A 95 11.12 -12.29 -4.46
N GLN A 96 10.58 -13.42 -4.94
CA GLN A 96 10.91 -14.01 -6.24
C GLN A 96 10.29 -13.22 -7.41
N ARG A 97 9.18 -12.50 -7.20
CA ARG A 97 8.41 -11.84 -8.26
C ARG A 97 8.22 -10.34 -8.04
N SER A 98 8.24 -9.88 -6.78
CA SER A 98 7.97 -8.50 -6.43
C SER A 98 9.25 -7.77 -6.04
N PRO A 99 9.55 -6.61 -6.67
CA PRO A 99 10.72 -5.82 -6.31
C PRO A 99 10.56 -5.12 -4.96
N ASN A 100 9.34 -4.77 -4.58
CA ASN A 100 9.03 -4.08 -3.33
C ASN A 100 8.05 -4.89 -2.49
N ILE A 101 8.34 -5.04 -1.20
CA ILE A 101 7.51 -5.79 -0.25
C ILE A 101 7.46 -5.03 1.06
N ILE A 102 6.30 -5.05 1.70
CA ILE A 102 6.09 -4.54 3.05
C ILE A 102 5.53 -5.66 3.92
N VAL A 103 6.10 -5.81 5.12
CA VAL A 103 5.53 -6.61 6.21
C VAL A 103 5.19 -5.65 7.34
N THR A 104 3.92 -5.46 7.63
CA THR A 104 3.46 -4.57 8.71
C THR A 104 3.21 -5.34 9.99
N ARG A 105 3.26 -4.64 11.13
CA ARG A 105 2.93 -5.17 12.47
C ARG A 105 3.68 -6.47 12.79
N THR A 106 4.97 -6.42 12.60
CA THR A 106 5.89 -7.53 12.87
C THR A 106 6.88 -7.19 14.00
N ASP A 107 7.83 -8.04 14.25
CA ASP A 107 8.87 -7.89 15.28
C ASP A 107 10.27 -8.12 14.73
N GLU A 108 11.29 -7.68 15.50
CA GLU A 108 12.70 -7.81 15.13
C GLU A 108 13.13 -9.28 14.95
N GLY A 109 12.56 -10.21 15.73
CA GLY A 109 12.84 -11.65 15.58
C GLY A 109 12.37 -12.18 14.23
N THR A 110 11.19 -11.78 13.78
CA THR A 110 10.67 -12.11 12.43
C THR A 110 11.53 -11.48 11.34
N TYR A 111 11.98 -10.22 11.54
CA TYR A 111 12.94 -9.58 10.62
C TYR A 111 14.23 -10.37 10.50
N GLY A 112 14.80 -10.84 11.64
CA GLY A 112 16.02 -11.68 11.64
C GLY A 112 15.86 -12.94 10.78
N GLU A 113 14.72 -13.61 10.86
CA GLU A 113 14.42 -14.78 10.03
C GLU A 113 14.20 -14.41 8.56
N ILE A 114 13.49 -13.30 8.26
CA ILE A 114 13.31 -12.79 6.88
C ILE A 114 14.68 -12.49 6.25
N ARG A 115 15.59 -11.86 6.98
CA ARG A 115 16.91 -11.48 6.48
C ARG A 115 17.78 -12.66 6.08
N ASN A 116 17.55 -13.85 6.67
CA ASN A 116 18.27 -15.07 6.27
C ASN A 116 17.88 -15.54 4.85
N VAL A 117 16.65 -15.24 4.38
CA VAL A 117 16.16 -15.64 3.06
C VAL A 117 16.13 -14.47 2.06
N VAL A 118 16.03 -13.22 2.56
CA VAL A 118 15.99 -11.99 1.77
C VAL A 118 16.96 -10.98 2.38
N THR A 119 18.21 -10.99 1.91
CA THR A 119 19.34 -10.26 2.52
C THR A 119 19.23 -8.74 2.47
N ASP A 120 18.45 -8.20 1.55
CA ASP A 120 18.19 -6.76 1.36
C ASP A 120 16.95 -6.26 2.12
N ALA A 121 16.42 -7.04 3.06
CA ALA A 121 15.36 -6.61 3.96
C ALA A 121 15.89 -5.57 4.97
N GLU A 122 15.10 -4.52 5.21
CA GLU A 122 15.36 -3.44 6.15
C GLU A 122 14.35 -3.47 7.30
N TRP A 123 14.81 -3.31 8.55
CA TRP A 123 13.97 -3.19 9.73
C TRP A 123 13.72 -1.73 10.09
N HIS A 124 12.48 -1.38 10.34
CA HIS A 124 12.04 -0.07 10.81
C HIS A 124 11.34 -0.23 12.17
N ASP A 125 12.11 -0.05 13.24
CA ASP A 125 11.69 -0.34 14.63
C ASP A 125 10.47 0.48 15.03
N SER A 126 10.48 1.80 14.80
CA SER A 126 9.38 2.69 15.19
C SER A 126 8.04 2.30 14.55
N ALA A 127 8.04 1.84 13.31
CA ALA A 127 6.85 1.39 12.59
C ALA A 127 6.55 -0.11 12.77
N ARG A 128 7.44 -0.88 13.42
CA ARG A 128 7.37 -2.34 13.51
C ARG A 128 7.14 -2.98 12.14
N LEU A 129 7.96 -2.57 11.16
CA LEU A 129 7.79 -2.86 9.75
C LEU A 129 9.07 -3.39 9.14
N VAL A 130 8.96 -4.43 8.32
CA VAL A 130 10.05 -4.87 7.42
C VAL A 130 9.75 -4.38 6.03
N ARG A 131 10.76 -3.78 5.41
CA ARG A 131 10.71 -3.25 4.03
C ARG A 131 11.75 -3.93 3.16
N ILE A 132 11.34 -4.28 1.94
CA ILE A 132 12.23 -4.62 0.83
C ILE A 132 11.90 -3.61 -0.27
N ARG A 133 12.87 -2.81 -0.72
CA ARG A 133 12.66 -1.75 -1.72
C ARG A 133 13.78 -1.77 -2.75
N ARG A 134 13.61 -2.58 -3.78
CA ARG A 134 14.53 -2.73 -4.93
C ARG A 134 14.22 -1.72 -6.02
N ASP A 135 12.92 -1.52 -6.32
CA ASP A 135 12.48 -0.47 -7.24
C ASP A 135 12.24 0.83 -6.46
N LYS A 136 13.05 1.86 -6.79
CA LYS A 136 13.00 3.21 -6.20
C LYS A 136 12.43 4.24 -7.17
N THR A 137 11.81 3.81 -8.26
CA THR A 137 11.22 4.70 -9.27
C THR A 137 10.16 5.59 -8.63
N ASN A 138 10.25 6.90 -8.88
CA ASN A 138 9.25 7.85 -8.42
C ASN A 138 7.96 7.73 -9.26
N GLN A 139 6.87 7.35 -8.62
CA GLN A 139 5.54 7.19 -9.22
C GLN A 139 4.61 8.40 -8.95
N GLY A 140 4.99 9.25 -7.99
CA GLY A 140 4.21 10.41 -7.57
C GLY A 140 4.36 11.62 -8.49
N VAL A 141 3.32 12.47 -8.55
CA VAL A 141 3.35 13.76 -9.25
C VAL A 141 3.77 14.91 -8.33
N GLY A 142 3.76 14.71 -7.01
CA GLY A 142 4.19 15.66 -5.99
C GLY A 142 4.69 14.92 -4.75
N SER A 143 4.82 15.63 -3.61
CA SER A 143 5.15 15.03 -2.32
C SER A 143 3.90 14.73 -1.49
N ILE A 144 4.05 13.80 -0.54
CA ILE A 144 3.07 13.49 0.50
C ILE A 144 3.65 14.00 1.81
N ALA A 145 2.95 14.89 2.52
CA ALA A 145 3.30 15.25 3.88
C ALA A 145 2.68 14.26 4.87
N VAL A 146 3.45 13.83 5.86
CA VAL A 146 2.97 12.98 6.97
C VAL A 146 3.18 13.73 8.27
N VAL A 147 2.09 13.98 9.00
CA VAL A 147 2.06 14.83 10.18
C VAL A 147 1.59 14.04 11.39
N THR A 148 2.23 14.24 12.56
CA THR A 148 1.74 13.70 13.83
C THR A 148 1.32 14.80 14.79
N ALA A 149 0.29 14.51 15.60
CA ALA A 149 -0.12 15.39 16.69
C ALA A 149 0.90 15.34 17.84
N GLY A 150 1.31 14.15 18.26
CA GLY A 150 2.30 13.93 19.28
C GLY A 150 3.38 12.92 18.84
N THR A 151 4.42 12.80 19.66
CA THR A 151 5.50 11.81 19.42
C THR A 151 5.01 10.37 19.54
N SER A 152 3.95 10.12 20.33
CA SER A 152 3.35 8.80 20.48
C SER A 152 2.60 8.33 19.21
N ASP A 153 2.26 9.25 18.31
CA ASP A 153 1.61 8.93 17.03
C ASP A 153 2.63 8.53 15.95
N ILE A 154 3.93 8.75 16.18
CA ILE A 154 5.01 8.50 15.21
C ILE A 154 4.98 7.06 14.67
N PRO A 155 4.79 6.01 15.48
CA PRO A 155 4.79 4.63 14.95
C PRO A 155 3.78 4.41 13.82
N ILE A 156 2.57 4.96 13.95
CA ILE A 156 1.50 4.84 12.95
C ILE A 156 1.77 5.74 11.73
N ALA A 157 2.27 6.95 11.99
CA ALA A 157 2.65 7.87 10.92
C ALA A 157 3.85 7.35 10.11
N GLU A 158 4.83 6.72 10.77
CA GLU A 158 5.98 6.13 10.09
C GLU A 158 5.58 4.90 9.25
N GLU A 159 4.62 4.07 9.72
CA GLU A 159 4.01 3.02 8.89
C GLU A 159 3.42 3.61 7.59
N ALA A 160 2.71 4.75 7.68
CA ALA A 160 2.16 5.44 6.52
C ALA A 160 3.26 6.00 5.60
N ALA A 161 4.27 6.64 6.18
CA ALA A 161 5.39 7.22 5.44
C ALA A 161 6.18 6.16 4.66
N LEU A 162 6.57 5.07 5.33
CA LEU A 162 7.31 3.96 4.74
C LEU A 162 6.50 3.24 3.66
N THR A 163 5.18 3.11 3.86
CA THR A 163 4.28 2.57 2.85
C THR A 163 4.27 3.45 1.60
N ALA A 164 4.07 4.75 1.77
CA ALA A 164 4.07 5.69 0.65
C ALA A 164 5.42 5.74 -0.08
N GLU A 165 6.54 5.74 0.63
CA GLU A 165 7.88 5.67 0.04
C GLU A 165 8.11 4.38 -0.76
N THR A 166 7.65 3.24 -0.24
CA THR A 166 7.79 1.95 -0.91
C THR A 166 6.93 1.88 -2.18
N MET A 167 5.83 2.63 -2.20
CA MET A 167 4.99 2.83 -3.39
C MET A 167 5.54 3.90 -4.36
N GLY A 168 6.77 4.38 -4.15
CA GLY A 168 7.46 5.29 -5.06
C GLY A 168 7.09 6.75 -4.90
N ASN A 169 6.75 7.21 -3.68
CA ASN A 169 6.48 8.62 -3.42
C ASN A 169 7.62 9.30 -2.69
N VAL A 170 7.72 10.62 -2.87
CA VAL A 170 8.51 11.51 -2.02
C VAL A 170 7.67 11.86 -0.80
N VAL A 171 8.23 11.69 0.40
CA VAL A 171 7.52 11.87 1.67
C VAL A 171 8.25 12.89 2.54
N ASP A 172 7.52 13.91 2.97
CA ASP A 172 7.96 14.91 3.95
C ASP A 172 7.36 14.55 5.31
N ARG A 173 8.18 14.51 6.37
CA ARG A 173 7.77 14.15 7.73
C ARG A 173 7.71 15.38 8.64
N ILE A 174 6.60 15.56 9.35
CA ILE A 174 6.36 16.63 10.31
C ILE A 174 5.92 15.99 11.63
N TRP A 175 6.82 15.94 12.60
CA TRP A 175 6.52 15.30 13.87
C TRP A 175 6.15 16.31 14.95
N ASP A 176 5.27 15.90 15.87
CA ASP A 176 4.88 16.63 17.07
C ASP A 176 4.30 18.03 16.80
N ALA A 177 3.37 18.12 15.85
CA ALA A 177 2.68 19.36 15.45
C ALA A 177 1.26 19.46 16.00
N GLY A 178 1.01 18.98 17.23
CA GLY A 178 -0.30 18.92 17.86
C GLY A 178 -0.95 20.29 18.10
N VAL A 179 -2.30 20.29 18.15
CA VAL A 179 -3.11 21.51 18.29
C VAL A 179 -2.94 22.25 19.61
N ALA A 180 -2.51 21.57 20.67
CA ALA A 180 -2.19 22.20 21.94
C ALA A 180 -1.06 23.25 21.84
N GLY A 181 -0.21 23.14 20.80
CA GLY A 181 0.77 24.12 20.41
C GLY A 181 0.59 24.52 18.96
N ILE A 182 -0.54 25.19 18.64
CA ILE A 182 -0.98 25.50 17.28
C ILE A 182 0.11 26.16 16.41
N HIS A 183 1.01 26.94 17.01
CA HIS A 183 2.13 27.58 16.30
C HIS A 183 3.06 26.56 15.62
N ARG A 184 3.16 25.32 16.13
CA ARG A 184 3.98 24.26 15.54
C ARG A 184 3.47 23.83 14.18
N VAL A 185 2.17 23.55 14.06
CA VAL A 185 1.57 23.21 12.76
C VAL A 185 1.55 24.41 11.82
N LEU A 186 1.37 25.64 12.34
CA LEU A 186 1.37 26.86 11.53
C LEU A 186 2.76 27.18 10.95
N SER A 187 3.85 26.83 11.64
CA SER A 187 5.21 27.00 11.10
C SER A 187 5.48 26.13 9.88
N GLU A 188 4.76 25.00 9.73
CA GLU A 188 4.90 24.06 8.62
C GLU A 188 3.93 24.34 7.44
N ARG A 189 3.19 25.46 7.52
CA ARG A 189 2.16 25.81 6.53
C ARG A 189 2.65 25.75 5.09
N SER A 190 3.84 26.27 4.81
CA SER A 190 4.37 26.32 3.44
C SER A 190 4.67 24.92 2.90
N LEU A 191 5.13 24.00 3.72
CA LEU A 191 5.35 22.60 3.36
C LEU A 191 4.01 21.89 3.12
N LEU A 192 3.05 22.08 4.02
CA LEU A 192 1.72 21.47 3.90
C LEU A 192 1.01 21.93 2.60
N GLN A 193 1.09 23.22 2.25
CA GLN A 193 0.44 23.77 1.06
C GLN A 193 1.04 23.32 -0.27
N ARG A 194 2.35 22.98 -0.31
CA ARG A 194 3.00 22.49 -1.55
C ARG A 194 2.85 20.97 -1.72
N SER A 195 2.41 20.26 -0.68
CA SER A 195 2.19 18.82 -0.75
C SER A 195 0.97 18.48 -1.61
N ARG A 196 0.97 17.32 -2.26
CA ARG A 196 -0.14 16.84 -3.08
C ARG A 196 -1.25 16.20 -2.25
N VAL A 197 -0.85 15.56 -1.15
CA VAL A 197 -1.72 14.91 -0.15
C VAL A 197 -1.08 15.08 1.21
N VAL A 198 -1.88 15.25 2.26
CA VAL A 198 -1.40 15.28 3.63
C VAL A 198 -1.99 14.11 4.40
N ILE A 199 -1.14 13.31 5.06
CA ILE A 199 -1.57 12.29 6.03
C ILE A 199 -1.40 12.89 7.42
N VAL A 200 -2.42 12.77 8.28
CA VAL A 200 -2.39 13.32 9.64
C VAL A 200 -2.76 12.23 10.64
N ALA A 201 -1.79 11.81 11.46
CA ALA A 201 -2.00 10.85 12.54
C ALA A 201 -2.19 11.59 13.88
N ALA A 202 -3.30 11.33 14.56
CA ALA A 202 -3.63 11.97 15.82
C ALA A 202 -4.48 11.05 16.71
N GLY A 203 -4.13 10.98 17.99
CA GLY A 203 -4.94 10.36 19.03
C GLY A 203 -5.81 11.38 19.78
N MET A 204 -6.10 11.11 21.04
CA MET A 204 -6.93 11.95 21.93
C MET A 204 -8.29 12.27 21.31
N GLU A 205 -8.58 13.55 21.01
CA GLU A 205 -9.82 14.04 20.41
C GLU A 205 -9.79 14.11 18.87
N GLY A 206 -8.62 13.87 18.25
CA GLY A 206 -8.49 13.85 16.78
C GLY A 206 -8.67 15.19 16.09
N ALA A 207 -8.35 16.32 16.73
CA ALA A 207 -8.63 17.65 16.19
C ALA A 207 -7.66 18.10 15.08
N LEU A 208 -6.41 17.60 15.07
CA LEU A 208 -5.37 18.07 14.15
C LEU A 208 -5.76 17.95 12.66
N PRO A 209 -6.40 16.87 12.17
CA PRO A 209 -6.81 16.79 10.77
C PRO A 209 -7.76 17.90 10.33
N SER A 210 -8.68 18.34 11.21
CA SER A 210 -9.59 19.47 10.91
C SER A 210 -8.83 20.79 10.78
N VAL A 211 -7.85 21.02 11.64
CA VAL A 211 -6.98 22.21 11.57
C VAL A 211 -6.16 22.21 10.28
N VAL A 212 -5.51 21.09 9.98
CA VAL A 212 -4.73 20.93 8.74
C VAL A 212 -5.64 21.08 7.51
N GLY A 213 -6.82 20.47 7.53
CA GLY A 213 -7.82 20.60 6.45
C GLY A 213 -8.20 22.06 6.14
N GLY A 214 -8.31 22.89 7.20
CA GLY A 214 -8.53 24.33 7.05
C GLY A 214 -7.33 25.14 6.51
N LEU A 215 -6.11 24.58 6.56
CA LEU A 215 -4.88 25.25 6.11
C LEU A 215 -4.49 24.93 4.67
N VAL A 216 -5.04 23.83 4.08
CA VAL A 216 -4.62 23.32 2.77
C VAL A 216 -5.80 23.13 1.83
N GLY A 217 -5.54 23.24 0.53
CA GLY A 217 -6.52 22.94 -0.53
C GLY A 217 -6.37 21.56 -1.16
N VAL A 218 -5.68 20.64 -0.49
CA VAL A 218 -5.41 19.27 -0.97
C VAL A 218 -6.11 18.23 -0.07
N PRO A 219 -6.28 16.98 -0.53
CA PRO A 219 -6.84 15.92 0.30
C PRO A 219 -6.02 15.68 1.58
N VAL A 220 -6.72 15.51 2.69
CA VAL A 220 -6.18 15.14 3.99
C VAL A 220 -6.68 13.75 4.35
N VAL A 221 -5.76 12.81 4.51
CA VAL A 221 -6.04 11.44 4.98
C VAL A 221 -5.79 11.40 6.49
N ALA A 222 -6.86 11.39 7.27
CA ALA A 222 -6.80 11.38 8.72
C ALA A 222 -6.68 9.95 9.25
N VAL A 223 -5.72 9.74 10.15
CA VAL A 223 -5.46 8.46 10.81
C VAL A 223 -5.71 8.64 12.31
N PRO A 224 -6.87 8.19 12.82
CA PRO A 224 -7.06 8.13 14.25
C PRO A 224 -6.10 7.12 14.85
N THR A 225 -5.43 7.47 15.95
CA THR A 225 -4.57 6.53 16.66
C THR A 225 -5.23 6.09 17.97
N SER A 226 -4.86 4.88 18.42
CA SER A 226 -5.32 4.35 19.71
C SER A 226 -4.67 5.06 20.92
N ILE A 227 -3.82 6.04 20.65
CA ILE A 227 -3.12 6.84 21.66
C ILE A 227 -4.13 7.74 22.39
N GLY A 228 -4.19 7.60 23.71
CA GLY A 228 -5.07 8.36 24.56
C GLY A 228 -5.37 7.66 25.86
N TYR A 229 -6.23 8.26 26.67
CA TYR A 229 -6.66 7.72 27.96
C TYR A 229 -8.11 8.13 28.27
N GLY A 230 -8.70 7.56 29.32
CA GLY A 230 -10.06 7.89 29.74
C GLY A 230 -11.09 7.69 28.61
N ALA A 231 -11.79 8.75 28.21
CA ALA A 231 -12.85 8.72 27.20
C ALA A 231 -12.34 8.57 25.75
N SER A 232 -11.06 8.36 25.52
CA SER A 232 -10.51 8.10 24.18
C SER A 232 -10.97 6.75 23.61
N PHE A 233 -11.32 5.79 24.47
CA PHE A 233 -11.79 4.43 24.12
C PHE A 233 -10.91 3.76 23.04
N GLY A 234 -9.56 3.79 23.20
CA GLY A 234 -8.65 3.17 22.26
C GLY A 234 -8.70 3.77 20.84
N GLY A 235 -8.94 5.08 20.73
CA GLY A 235 -8.98 5.82 19.47
C GLY A 235 -10.38 6.07 18.90
N VAL A 236 -11.44 5.56 19.54
CA VAL A 236 -12.82 5.79 19.06
C VAL A 236 -13.19 7.27 19.11
N ALA A 237 -12.78 8.00 20.15
CA ALA A 237 -13.02 9.45 20.23
C ALA A 237 -12.36 10.20 19.06
N ALA A 238 -11.09 9.87 18.75
CA ALA A 238 -10.38 10.44 17.63
C ALA A 238 -11.07 10.10 16.29
N LEU A 239 -11.46 8.83 16.09
CA LEU A 239 -12.20 8.39 14.90
C LEU A 239 -13.49 9.19 14.71
N LEU A 240 -14.32 9.30 15.73
CA LEU A 240 -15.59 10.02 15.66
C LEU A 240 -15.36 11.53 15.45
N GLY A 241 -14.36 12.11 16.11
CA GLY A 241 -13.97 13.52 15.91
C GLY A 241 -13.57 13.80 14.46
N MET A 242 -12.74 12.93 13.86
CA MET A 242 -12.29 13.05 12.48
C MET A 242 -13.42 12.85 11.47
N LEU A 243 -14.33 11.86 11.71
CA LEU A 243 -15.51 11.61 10.85
C LEU A 243 -16.50 12.77 10.88
N ASN A 244 -16.54 13.55 11.96
CA ASN A 244 -17.38 14.75 12.11
C ASN A 244 -16.65 16.05 11.76
N SER A 245 -15.51 15.99 11.07
CA SER A 245 -14.77 17.18 10.65
C SER A 245 -15.60 18.07 9.73
N CYS A 246 -15.62 19.39 10.01
CA CYS A 246 -16.21 20.39 9.12
C CYS A 246 -15.35 20.67 7.87
N ALA A 247 -14.08 20.25 7.86
CA ALA A 247 -13.20 20.41 6.70
C ALA A 247 -13.55 19.37 5.62
N SER A 248 -14.09 19.82 4.50
CA SER A 248 -14.63 18.94 3.44
C SER A 248 -13.58 18.10 2.69
N ASN A 249 -12.30 18.46 2.83
CA ASN A 249 -11.17 17.74 2.24
C ASN A 249 -10.57 16.66 3.16
N VAL A 250 -11.16 16.40 4.35
CA VAL A 250 -10.73 15.35 5.27
C VAL A 250 -11.44 14.04 4.97
N THR A 251 -10.68 12.98 4.77
CA THR A 251 -11.15 11.59 4.69
C THR A 251 -10.48 10.76 5.78
N VAL A 252 -11.14 9.75 6.30
CA VAL A 252 -10.69 9.04 7.50
C VAL A 252 -10.46 7.56 7.18
N VAL A 253 -9.34 7.01 7.63
CA VAL A 253 -9.06 5.58 7.63
C VAL A 253 -9.38 4.98 9.01
N ASN A 254 -9.27 3.67 9.16
CA ASN A 254 -9.49 3.00 10.44
C ASN A 254 -8.43 3.37 11.49
N ILE A 255 -8.72 3.12 12.77
CA ILE A 255 -7.79 3.34 13.89
C ILE A 255 -6.49 2.58 13.66
N ASP A 256 -5.37 3.25 13.90
CA ASP A 256 -4.00 2.74 13.73
C ASP A 256 -3.68 2.20 12.32
N ASN A 257 -4.42 2.62 11.30
CA ASN A 257 -4.21 2.14 9.93
C ASN A 257 -3.27 3.06 9.14
N GLY A 258 -2.02 3.15 9.56
CA GLY A 258 -0.96 3.89 8.86
C GLY A 258 -0.74 3.34 7.45
N PHE A 259 -0.70 2.01 7.31
CA PHE A 259 -0.60 1.36 6.00
C PHE A 259 -1.69 1.82 5.02
N GLY A 260 -2.97 1.76 5.44
CA GLY A 260 -4.09 2.18 4.60
C GLY A 260 -4.00 3.64 4.18
N ALA A 261 -3.57 4.53 5.09
CA ALA A 261 -3.37 5.94 4.79
C ALA A 261 -2.25 6.16 3.76
N GLY A 262 -1.09 5.54 3.94
CA GLY A 262 0.03 5.59 3.00
C GLY A 262 -0.35 5.06 1.62
N PHE A 263 -1.13 3.96 1.58
CA PHE A 263 -1.63 3.36 0.35
C PHE A 263 -2.58 4.31 -0.40
N VAL A 264 -3.61 4.82 0.27
CA VAL A 264 -4.61 5.74 -0.33
C VAL A 264 -3.94 7.04 -0.80
N ALA A 265 -3.07 7.63 0.03
CA ALA A 265 -2.32 8.83 -0.34
C ALA A 265 -1.45 8.60 -1.58
N SER A 266 -0.83 7.42 -1.70
CA SER A 266 -0.04 7.04 -2.88
C SER A 266 -0.90 6.93 -4.13
N LEU A 267 -2.11 6.37 -4.04
CA LEU A 267 -3.05 6.33 -5.17
C LEU A 267 -3.46 7.74 -5.62
N ILE A 268 -3.72 8.65 -4.68
CA ILE A 268 -4.08 10.06 -4.98
C ILE A 268 -2.90 10.80 -5.63
N ASN A 269 -1.67 10.53 -5.18
CA ASN A 269 -0.46 11.18 -5.70
C ASN A 269 0.07 10.55 -6.98
N ARG A 270 -0.44 9.37 -7.38
CA ARG A 270 0.05 8.64 -8.54
C ARG A 270 -0.29 9.37 -9.85
N ARG A 271 0.63 9.32 -10.82
CA ARG A 271 0.34 9.72 -12.20
C ARG A 271 -0.56 8.65 -12.86
N TRP A 272 -1.78 9.02 -13.16
CA TRP A 272 -2.69 8.17 -13.93
C TRP A 272 -2.39 8.34 -15.42
N THR A 273 -1.88 7.29 -16.05
CA THR A 273 -1.91 7.17 -17.51
C THR A 273 -3.20 6.46 -17.87
N VAL A 274 -4.17 7.19 -18.43
CA VAL A 274 -5.34 6.54 -19.06
C VAL A 274 -4.79 5.72 -20.22
N PRO A 275 -5.10 4.43 -20.34
CA PRO A 275 -4.80 3.70 -21.57
C PRO A 275 -5.49 4.45 -22.71
N VAL A 276 -4.74 4.92 -23.69
CA VAL A 276 -5.32 5.42 -24.95
C VAL A 276 -5.91 4.17 -25.63
N GLU A 277 -7.25 4.14 -25.79
CA GLU A 277 -7.97 3.12 -26.54
C GLU A 277 -7.52 3.08 -28.01
#